data_4668b638173bcaf3b1fc377c65e0c904
#
_entry.id   4668b638173bcaf3b1fc377c65e0c904
#
_cell.length_a   1.000
_cell.length_b   1.000
_cell.length_c   1.000
_cell.angle_alpha   90.00
_cell.angle_beta   90.00
_cell.angle_gamma   90.00
#
_symmetry.space_group_name_H-M   'P 1'
#
loop_
_entity.id
_entity.type
_entity.pdbx_description
1 polymer ?
#
loop_
_entity_poly.entity_id
_entity_poly.type
_entity_poly.pdbx_seq_one_letter_code
_entity_poly.pdbx_strand_id
1 'polypeptide(L)'
;MRKPVILHAVPLPAAQVAHMAQSYEVHGPLARSVPEAIPPAARAARALITLGGFPTDAAMIAALPQLGLICCYGTGYEGVDRAAVRDRGIIVTHAGDSNSTAVAEFAMGLIIATARRLVQGDRKVRAGGWTSLG
;
A
#
# COMPACT_ATOMS: atom_id res chain seq x y z
N MET A 1 12.13 6.93 -28.71
CA MET A 1 12.04 7.75 -27.50
C MET A 1 12.26 6.82 -26.30
N ARG A 2 13.12 7.18 -25.33
CA ARG A 2 13.37 6.33 -24.15
C ARG A 2 12.12 6.32 -23.27
N LYS A 3 11.70 5.12 -22.80
CA LYS A 3 10.55 5.00 -21.90
C LYS A 3 10.83 5.73 -20.58
N PRO A 4 9.82 6.42 -19.97
CA PRO A 4 9.96 6.96 -18.63
C PRO A 4 10.17 5.84 -17.61
N VAL A 5 10.99 6.11 -16.59
CA VAL A 5 11.31 5.14 -15.54
C VAL A 5 10.27 5.21 -14.41
N ILE A 6 9.77 4.05 -13.99
CA ILE A 6 8.93 3.86 -12.83
C ILE A 6 9.63 2.91 -11.86
N LEU A 7 9.62 3.25 -10.57
CA LEU A 7 10.04 2.38 -9.48
C LEU A 7 8.82 1.95 -8.67
N HIS A 8 8.65 0.64 -8.46
CA HIS A 8 7.72 0.17 -7.43
C HIS A 8 8.51 -0.34 -6.21
N ALA A 9 8.23 0.25 -5.06
CA ALA A 9 8.94 -0.07 -3.82
C ALA A 9 8.40 -1.36 -3.18
N VAL A 10 7.16 -1.72 -3.49
CA VAL A 10 6.43 -2.86 -2.91
C VAL A 10 6.06 -3.87 -3.99
N PRO A 11 5.86 -5.16 -3.66
CA PRO A 11 5.38 -6.14 -4.63
C PRO A 11 4.04 -5.73 -5.24
N LEU A 12 3.92 -5.87 -6.56
CA LEU A 12 2.69 -5.64 -7.31
C LEU A 12 2.30 -6.93 -8.05
N PRO A 13 1.01 -7.10 -8.39
CA PRO A 13 0.58 -8.21 -9.25
C PRO A 13 1.35 -8.25 -10.58
N ALA A 14 1.80 -9.43 -10.98
CA ALA A 14 2.63 -9.59 -12.18
C ALA A 14 1.95 -9.03 -13.45
N ALA A 15 0.63 -9.17 -13.59
CA ALA A 15 -0.14 -8.61 -14.69
C ALA A 15 -0.06 -7.09 -14.77
N GLN A 16 -0.05 -6.39 -13.62
CA GLN A 16 0.09 -4.94 -13.57
C GLN A 16 1.50 -4.49 -13.97
N VAL A 17 2.52 -5.18 -13.46
CA VAL A 17 3.91 -4.92 -13.85
C VAL A 17 4.09 -5.11 -15.35
N ALA A 18 3.57 -6.21 -15.92
CA ALA A 18 3.61 -6.49 -17.35
C ALA A 18 2.87 -5.43 -18.18
N HIS A 19 1.73 -4.94 -17.70
CA HIS A 19 1.00 -3.86 -18.36
C HIS A 19 1.80 -2.55 -18.36
N MET A 20 2.35 -2.15 -17.24
CA MET A 20 3.20 -0.94 -17.15
C MET A 20 4.43 -1.04 -18.02
N ALA A 21 5.06 -2.22 -18.12
CA ALA A 21 6.27 -2.44 -18.91
C ALA A 21 6.06 -2.22 -20.43
N GLN A 22 4.82 -2.22 -20.91
CA GLN A 22 4.52 -1.88 -22.31
C GLN A 22 4.91 -0.43 -22.63
N SER A 23 4.72 0.51 -21.68
CA SER A 23 4.92 1.94 -21.88
C SER A 23 6.05 2.54 -21.05
N TYR A 24 6.50 1.88 -19.99
CA TYR A 24 7.48 2.37 -19.03
C TYR A 24 8.64 1.39 -18.86
N GLU A 25 9.79 1.91 -18.42
CA GLU A 25 10.88 1.11 -17.87
C GLU A 25 10.61 0.90 -16.37
N VAL A 26 10.25 -0.33 -15.97
CA VAL A 26 9.76 -0.63 -14.63
C VAL A 26 10.83 -1.35 -13.82
N HIS A 27 11.11 -0.85 -12.61
CA HIS A 27 12.05 -1.43 -11.65
C HIS A 27 11.37 -1.73 -10.31
N GLY A 28 11.85 -2.73 -9.61
CA GLY A 28 11.35 -3.15 -8.28
C GLY A 28 11.00 -4.64 -8.22
N PRO A 29 10.45 -5.12 -7.10
CA PRO A 29 10.28 -4.35 -5.85
C PRO A 29 11.62 -4.12 -5.13
N LEU A 30 11.65 -3.16 -4.20
CA LEU A 30 12.81 -2.94 -3.35
C LEU A 30 12.85 -3.99 -2.22
N ALA A 31 14.04 -4.45 -1.87
CA ALA A 31 14.23 -5.36 -0.74
C ALA A 31 13.98 -4.65 0.61
N ARG A 32 14.27 -3.36 0.70
CA ARG A 32 14.11 -2.51 1.89
C ARG A 32 13.83 -1.07 1.48
N SER A 33 13.19 -0.31 2.39
CA SER A 33 12.92 1.13 2.21
C SER A 33 14.13 1.97 2.62
N VAL A 34 15.21 1.86 1.86
CA VAL A 34 16.44 2.64 2.05
C VAL A 34 17.01 3.06 0.70
N PRO A 35 17.65 4.24 0.58
CA PRO A 35 18.19 4.76 -0.66
C PRO A 35 19.17 3.81 -1.36
N GLU A 36 19.92 3.02 -0.58
CA GLU A 36 20.92 2.07 -1.08
C GLU A 36 20.29 0.87 -1.80
N ALA A 37 19.03 0.57 -1.50
CA ALA A 37 18.28 -0.50 -2.17
C ALA A 37 17.76 -0.08 -3.55
N ILE A 38 17.83 1.20 -3.92
CA ILE A 38 17.40 1.70 -5.21
C ILE A 38 18.45 1.34 -6.28
N PRO A 39 18.11 0.50 -7.27
CA PRO A 39 19.05 0.19 -8.36
C PRO A 39 19.51 1.46 -9.09
N PRO A 40 20.76 1.54 -9.54
CA PRO A 40 21.26 2.73 -10.26
C PRO A 40 20.37 3.15 -11.43
N ALA A 41 19.85 2.20 -12.22
CA ALA A 41 18.94 2.47 -13.33
C ALA A 41 17.59 3.06 -12.87
N ALA A 42 17.12 2.73 -11.68
CA ALA A 42 15.87 3.23 -11.12
C ALA A 42 15.98 4.64 -10.53
N ARG A 43 17.19 5.18 -10.32
CA ARG A 43 17.38 6.55 -9.77
C ARG A 43 16.82 7.66 -10.67
N ALA A 44 16.62 7.37 -11.95
CA ALA A 44 15.95 8.26 -12.89
C ALA A 44 14.41 8.15 -12.85
N ALA A 45 13.83 7.47 -11.85
CA ALA A 45 12.39 7.28 -11.76
C ALA A 45 11.67 8.62 -11.62
N ARG A 46 10.64 8.80 -12.45
CA ARG A 46 9.71 9.93 -12.42
C ARG A 46 8.46 9.64 -11.59
N ALA A 47 8.18 8.36 -11.38
CA ALA A 47 7.09 7.91 -10.51
C ALA A 47 7.57 6.80 -9.57
N LEU A 48 7.08 6.83 -8.33
CA LEU A 48 7.27 5.81 -7.32
C LEU A 48 5.92 5.22 -6.95
N ILE A 49 5.78 3.89 -7.02
CA ILE A 49 4.62 3.18 -6.49
C ILE A 49 5.01 2.58 -5.14
N THR A 50 4.24 2.89 -4.10
CA THR A 50 4.48 2.46 -2.72
C THR A 50 3.17 2.04 -2.04
N LEU A 51 3.21 1.67 -0.77
CA LEU A 51 2.06 1.48 0.12
C LEU A 51 2.11 2.49 1.24
N GLY A 52 0.93 2.81 1.82
CA GLY A 52 0.85 3.77 2.92
C GLY A 52 1.75 3.46 4.12
N GLY A 53 1.87 2.19 4.48
CA GLY A 53 2.74 1.73 5.56
C GLY A 53 4.21 1.49 5.18
N PHE A 54 4.59 1.64 3.90
CA PHE A 54 5.99 1.49 3.48
C PHE A 54 6.70 2.84 3.62
N PRO A 55 7.74 2.94 4.47
CA PRO A 55 8.42 4.21 4.71
C PRO A 55 8.98 4.80 3.41
N THR A 56 8.54 6.01 3.09
CA THR A 56 9.01 6.80 1.94
C THR A 56 9.42 8.15 2.49
N ASP A 57 10.52 8.13 3.25
CA ASP A 57 11.07 9.28 3.97
C ASP A 57 11.79 10.27 3.06
N ALA A 58 12.27 11.37 3.64
CA ALA A 58 13.00 12.41 2.93
C ALA A 58 14.25 11.87 2.22
N ALA A 59 14.94 10.86 2.79
CA ALA A 59 16.13 10.26 2.20
C ALA A 59 15.79 9.45 0.93
N MET A 60 14.71 8.64 0.99
CA MET A 60 14.18 7.91 -0.16
C MET A 60 13.76 8.87 -1.29
N ILE A 61 13.05 9.95 -0.93
CA ILE A 61 12.61 10.97 -1.87
C ILE A 61 13.82 11.69 -2.51
N ALA A 62 14.83 12.05 -1.71
CA ALA A 62 16.03 12.72 -2.18
C ALA A 62 16.87 11.84 -3.15
N ALA A 63 16.86 10.52 -2.95
CA ALA A 63 17.56 9.56 -3.80
C ALA A 63 16.95 9.43 -5.22
N LEU A 64 15.77 10.00 -5.45
CA LEU A 64 15.04 10.01 -6.71
C LEU A 64 14.89 11.46 -7.25
N PRO A 65 15.95 12.05 -7.82
CA PRO A 65 15.97 13.48 -8.15
C PRO A 65 14.92 13.91 -9.19
N GLN A 66 14.44 13.00 -10.03
CA GLN A 66 13.44 13.28 -11.08
C GLN A 66 12.00 12.93 -10.65
N LEU A 67 11.81 12.52 -9.37
CA LEU A 67 10.49 12.10 -8.87
C LEU A 67 9.48 13.25 -8.91
N GLY A 68 8.37 13.05 -9.60
CA GLY A 68 7.26 14.01 -9.70
C GLY A 68 5.93 13.42 -9.24
N LEU A 69 5.85 12.09 -9.04
CA LEU A 69 4.64 11.41 -8.62
C LEU A 69 4.95 10.28 -7.63
N ILE A 70 4.21 10.24 -6.54
CA ILE A 70 4.15 9.07 -5.65
C ILE A 70 2.72 8.53 -5.71
N CYS A 71 2.58 7.26 -6.07
CA CYS A 71 1.31 6.54 -6.09
C CYS A 71 1.28 5.55 -4.93
N CYS A 72 0.45 5.80 -3.92
CA CYS A 72 0.19 4.84 -2.86
C CYS A 72 -0.82 3.80 -3.37
N TYR A 73 -0.37 2.56 -3.53
CA TYR A 73 -1.18 1.42 -3.96
C TYR A 73 -2.04 0.93 -2.80
N GLY A 74 -3.03 1.72 -2.43
CA GLY A 74 -3.92 1.54 -1.29
C GLY A 74 -4.49 2.88 -0.82
N THR A 75 -5.22 2.86 0.29
CA THR A 75 -5.92 4.04 0.82
C THR A 75 -5.04 4.93 1.69
N GLY A 76 -4.02 4.35 2.36
CA GLY A 76 -3.11 5.07 3.24
C GLY A 76 -1.95 5.73 2.50
N TYR A 77 -1.39 6.77 3.11
CA TYR A 77 -0.18 7.47 2.67
C TYR A 77 0.68 7.96 3.86
N GLU A 78 0.45 7.39 5.04
CA GLU A 78 1.09 7.75 6.30
C GLU A 78 2.61 7.55 6.32
N GLY A 79 3.13 6.63 5.49
CA GLY A 79 4.57 6.38 5.33
C GLY A 79 5.29 7.41 4.46
N VAL A 80 4.56 8.32 3.79
CA VAL A 80 5.15 9.32 2.90
C VAL A 80 5.51 10.59 3.69
N ASP A 81 6.75 11.05 3.57
CA ASP A 81 7.19 12.31 4.16
C ASP A 81 6.51 13.50 3.47
N ARG A 82 5.49 14.04 4.14
CA ARG A 82 4.64 15.13 3.63
C ARG A 82 5.39 16.45 3.47
N ALA A 83 6.42 16.70 4.27
CA ALA A 83 7.22 17.91 4.13
C ALA A 83 8.10 17.80 2.88
N ALA A 84 8.83 16.71 2.72
CA ALA A 84 9.70 16.47 1.56
C ALA A 84 8.95 16.49 0.23
N VAL A 85 7.74 15.90 0.15
CA VAL A 85 6.94 15.93 -1.09
C VAL A 85 6.44 17.33 -1.42
N ARG A 86 6.01 18.10 -0.42
CA ARG A 86 5.54 19.48 -0.59
C ARG A 86 6.68 20.40 -1.06
N ASP A 87 7.84 20.32 -0.41
CA ASP A 87 9.00 21.16 -0.71
C ASP A 87 9.53 20.93 -2.12
N ARG A 88 9.32 19.73 -2.68
CA ARG A 88 9.70 19.37 -4.06
C ARG A 88 8.54 19.46 -5.06
N GLY A 89 7.35 19.81 -4.65
CA GLY A 89 6.18 19.86 -5.53
C GLY A 89 5.77 18.49 -6.09
N ILE A 90 6.06 17.40 -5.37
CA ILE A 90 5.71 16.04 -5.80
C ILE A 90 4.23 15.78 -5.55
N ILE A 91 3.53 15.24 -6.55
CA ILE A 91 2.13 14.84 -6.43
C ILE A 91 2.06 13.50 -5.71
N VAL A 92 1.17 13.39 -4.71
CA VAL A 92 0.86 12.12 -4.04
C VAL A 92 -0.58 11.73 -4.37
N THR A 93 -0.77 10.49 -4.83
CA THR A 93 -2.08 9.90 -5.09
C THR A 93 -2.28 8.64 -4.25
N HIS A 94 -3.52 8.34 -3.90
CA HIS A 94 -3.92 7.14 -3.18
C HIS A 94 -5.33 6.72 -3.58
N ALA A 95 -5.80 5.55 -3.11
CA ALA A 95 -7.09 4.99 -3.51
C ALA A 95 -8.31 5.67 -2.84
N GLY A 96 -8.11 6.69 -2.00
CA GLY A 96 -9.20 7.41 -1.32
C GLY A 96 -10.07 6.48 -0.49
N ASP A 97 -11.38 6.64 -0.59
CA ASP A 97 -12.37 5.90 0.20
C ASP A 97 -12.83 4.58 -0.46
N SER A 98 -12.04 4.01 -1.38
CA SER A 98 -12.45 2.87 -2.21
C SER A 98 -12.91 1.63 -1.42
N ASN A 99 -12.46 1.45 -0.18
CA ASN A 99 -12.82 0.31 0.69
C ASN A 99 -13.46 0.73 2.02
N SER A 100 -13.78 2.00 2.23
CA SER A 100 -14.24 2.54 3.52
C SER A 100 -15.52 1.85 4.01
N THR A 101 -16.48 1.65 3.13
CA THR A 101 -17.74 0.94 3.45
C THR A 101 -17.47 -0.49 3.89
N ALA A 102 -16.67 -1.24 3.12
CA ALA A 102 -16.36 -2.63 3.45
C ALA A 102 -15.60 -2.76 4.78
N VAL A 103 -14.68 -1.84 5.08
CA VAL A 103 -13.96 -1.78 6.35
C VAL A 103 -14.91 -1.46 7.50
N ALA A 104 -15.83 -0.51 7.32
CA ALA A 104 -16.82 -0.15 8.34
C ALA A 104 -17.77 -1.32 8.65
N GLU A 105 -18.30 -1.98 7.62
CA GLU A 105 -19.17 -3.16 7.77
C GLU A 105 -18.45 -4.30 8.48
N PHE A 106 -17.20 -4.57 8.12
CA PHE A 106 -16.40 -5.60 8.76
C PHE A 106 -16.13 -5.27 10.24
N ALA A 107 -15.80 -4.01 10.55
CA ALA A 107 -15.61 -3.56 11.93
C ALA A 107 -16.89 -3.71 12.76
N MET A 108 -18.05 -3.33 12.23
CA MET A 108 -19.34 -3.53 12.88
C MET A 108 -19.65 -5.01 13.09
N GLY A 109 -19.37 -5.85 12.10
CA GLY A 109 -19.49 -7.31 12.20
C GLY A 109 -18.65 -7.88 13.35
N LEU A 110 -17.40 -7.46 13.49
CA LEU A 110 -16.52 -7.88 14.59
C LEU A 110 -17.02 -7.41 15.96
N ILE A 111 -17.53 -6.17 16.06
CA ILE A 111 -18.11 -5.64 17.31
C ILE A 111 -19.30 -6.51 17.74
N ILE A 112 -20.23 -6.78 16.83
CA ILE A 112 -21.41 -7.60 17.10
C ILE A 112 -21.00 -9.04 17.47
N ALA A 113 -20.10 -9.64 16.67
CA ALA A 113 -19.61 -11.01 16.91
C ALA A 113 -18.97 -11.15 18.29
N THR A 114 -18.21 -10.16 18.72
CA THR A 114 -17.54 -10.12 20.02
C THR A 114 -18.56 -9.91 21.14
N ALA A 115 -19.42 -8.91 21.04
CA ALA A 115 -20.42 -8.58 22.04
C ALA A 115 -21.43 -9.72 22.26
N ARG A 116 -21.79 -10.44 21.20
CA ARG A 116 -22.75 -11.55 21.23
C ARG A 116 -22.09 -12.92 21.37
N ARG A 117 -20.77 -12.98 21.49
CA ARG A 117 -20.00 -14.24 21.61
C ARG A 117 -20.34 -15.25 20.50
N LEU A 118 -20.52 -14.78 19.25
CA LEU A 118 -20.99 -15.62 18.14
C LEU A 118 -20.09 -16.84 17.89
N VAL A 119 -18.76 -16.66 17.93
CA VAL A 119 -17.79 -17.73 17.70
C VAL A 119 -17.88 -18.82 18.79
N GLN A 120 -18.06 -18.42 20.05
CA GLN A 120 -18.24 -19.36 21.16
C GLN A 120 -19.56 -20.11 21.04
N GLY A 121 -20.64 -19.41 20.68
CA GLY A 121 -21.96 -20.00 20.41
C GLY A 121 -21.91 -21.04 19.30
N ASP A 122 -21.32 -20.69 18.15
CA ASP A 122 -21.17 -21.60 17.01
C ASP A 122 -20.39 -22.87 17.40
N ARG A 123 -19.23 -22.71 18.07
CA ARG A 123 -18.44 -23.85 18.54
C ARG A 123 -19.20 -24.76 19.48
N LYS A 124 -19.96 -24.17 20.43
CA LYS A 124 -20.75 -24.92 21.40
C LYS A 124 -21.86 -25.75 20.73
N VAL A 125 -22.58 -25.12 19.78
CA VAL A 125 -23.63 -25.79 19.02
C VAL A 125 -23.09 -26.95 18.19
N ARG A 126 -21.99 -26.73 17.47
CA ARG A 126 -21.33 -27.79 16.68
C ARG A 126 -20.81 -28.95 17.51
N ALA A 127 -20.46 -28.70 18.77
CA ALA A 127 -20.09 -29.74 19.74
C ALA A 127 -21.29 -30.46 20.36
N GLY A 128 -22.53 -30.22 19.90
CA GLY A 128 -23.76 -30.83 20.47
C GLY A 128 -24.29 -30.16 21.70
N GLY A 129 -23.69 -29.02 22.13
CA GLY A 129 -24.06 -28.34 23.37
C GLY A 129 -25.11 -27.24 23.14
N TRP A 130 -26.39 -27.62 22.97
CA TRP A 130 -27.52 -26.67 22.94
C TRP A 130 -28.05 -26.49 24.37
N THR A 131 -27.37 -25.66 25.16
CA THR A 131 -27.83 -25.25 26.47
C THR A 131 -27.77 -23.73 26.60
N SER A 132 -28.55 -23.12 27.54
CA SER A 132 -28.51 -21.66 27.69
C SER A 132 -27.09 -21.15 27.79
N LEU A 133 -26.78 -20.18 26.99
CA LEU A 133 -25.56 -19.37 27.12
C LEU A 133 -25.80 -18.43 28.31
N GLY A 134 -25.38 -18.86 29.51
CA GLY A 134 -25.40 -18.01 30.70
C GLY A 134 -24.43 -16.83 30.58
#